data_213fc05b42f4815fe5d99539e32793d1
#
_entry.id   213fc05b42f4815fe5d99539e32793d1
#
_cell.length_a   1.000
_cell.length_b   1.000
_cell.length_c   1.000
_cell.angle_alpha   90.00
_cell.angle_beta   90.00
_cell.angle_gamma   90.00
#
_symmetry.space_group_name_H-M   'P 1'
#
loop_
_entity.id
_entity.type
_entity.pdbx_description
1 polymer ?
#
loop_
_entity_poly.entity_id
_entity_poly.type
_entity_poly.pdbx_seq_one_letter_code
_entity_poly.pdbx_strand_id
1 'polypeptide(L)'
;MKNILNYFKKLIIPVIGILALSSCGDENDFTPYQTKDGITNASNVKFVHAAVGPNGTNFQINYFTGEEKISAVGVSTGVPVGMSFGAQYPVPINYVLMKGGTQPLTIKTPANPATTIYDGNIVTEVGKYYTSFLVATPPSVTPAVYSLYQLNDDLAVADLDPSKAYIRFINVISNSAAAGYDLGLLKETSIAGATPVTTKEVYTYRNVTFKGGDEKYIAIEPQDPKDTRGYQLQVRVAGSPTNVPGTITGTTIANLANSPASAAFIPRAGRVYTIYCRGIIGGLPTATTNAPSVTFITNK
;
A
#
# COMPACT_ATOMS: atom_id res chain seq x y z
N MET A 1 52.06 53.22 5.51
CA MET A 1 51.30 52.16 6.18
C MET A 1 49.81 52.15 5.82
N LYS A 2 49.13 53.27 5.59
CA LYS A 2 47.66 53.25 5.27
C LYS A 2 47.31 52.56 3.93
N ASN A 3 48.18 52.57 2.93
CA ASN A 3 47.87 51.97 1.62
C ASN A 3 47.97 50.41 1.58
N ILE A 4 48.81 49.82 2.41
CA ILE A 4 48.98 48.37 2.48
C ILE A 4 47.75 47.72 3.11
N LEU A 5 47.13 48.35 4.10
CA LEU A 5 45.95 47.85 4.80
C LEU A 5 44.72 47.81 3.86
N ASN A 6 44.63 48.75 2.91
CA ASN A 6 43.54 48.78 1.94
C ASN A 6 43.66 47.72 0.84
N TYR A 7 44.88 47.33 0.48
CA TYR A 7 45.12 46.21 -0.44
C TYR A 7 44.78 44.86 0.21
N PHE A 8 45.12 44.69 1.48
CA PHE A 8 44.76 43.47 2.23
C PHE A 8 43.26 43.32 2.37
N LYS A 9 42.51 44.40 2.64
CA LYS A 9 41.03 44.33 2.72
C LYS A 9 40.38 43.99 1.37
N LYS A 10 40.98 44.43 0.24
CA LYS A 10 40.44 44.12 -1.11
C LYS A 10 40.78 42.71 -1.58
N LEU A 11 41.81 42.07 -1.02
CA LEU A 11 42.24 40.72 -1.40
C LEU A 11 41.56 39.66 -0.51
N ILE A 12 41.27 39.94 0.76
CA ILE A 12 40.67 39.01 1.71
C ILE A 12 39.20 38.74 1.36
N ILE A 13 38.46 39.75 0.90
CA ILE A 13 37.03 39.59 0.58
C ILE A 13 36.79 38.58 -0.57
N PRO A 14 37.49 38.62 -1.71
CA PRO A 14 37.28 37.62 -2.76
C PRO A 14 37.79 36.22 -2.39
N VAL A 15 38.84 36.10 -1.56
CA VAL A 15 39.37 34.81 -1.12
C VAL A 15 38.41 34.13 -0.13
N ILE A 16 37.79 34.88 0.77
CA ILE A 16 36.75 34.34 1.68
C ILE A 16 35.50 33.97 0.89
N GLY A 17 35.13 34.73 -0.13
CA GLY A 17 34.00 34.41 -1.04
C GLY A 17 34.22 33.09 -1.82
N ILE A 18 35.45 32.84 -2.27
CA ILE A 18 35.81 31.60 -2.99
C ILE A 18 35.83 30.39 -2.03
N LEU A 19 36.32 30.58 -0.79
CA LEU A 19 36.29 29.50 0.21
C LEU A 19 34.89 29.20 0.71
N ALA A 20 33.98 30.17 0.73
CA ALA A 20 32.57 29.92 1.07
C ALA A 20 31.81 29.21 -0.07
N LEU A 21 32.22 29.38 -1.31
CA LEU A 21 31.63 28.67 -2.45
C LEU A 21 32.19 27.25 -2.63
N SER A 22 33.38 26.95 -2.13
CA SER A 22 33.93 25.59 -2.12
C SER A 22 33.45 24.73 -0.93
N SER A 23 32.83 25.34 0.08
CA SER A 23 32.26 24.65 1.22
C SER A 23 30.81 24.14 0.96
N CYS A 24 30.23 24.48 -0.19
CA CYS A 24 28.92 23.94 -0.62
C CYS A 24 29.03 22.77 -1.60
N GLY A 25 30.20 22.19 -1.73
CA GLY A 25 30.37 20.96 -2.50
C GLY A 25 30.73 19.85 -1.52
N ASP A 26 29.88 18.91 -1.35
CA ASP A 26 30.06 17.49 -1.00
C ASP A 26 29.11 16.91 0.04
N GLU A 27 28.17 17.68 0.62
CA GLU A 27 27.14 17.09 1.50
C GLU A 27 25.78 16.93 0.82
N ASN A 28 25.64 17.28 -0.43
CA ASN A 28 24.58 16.77 -1.26
C ASN A 28 25.17 15.67 -2.13
N ASP A 29 25.66 14.62 -1.51
CA ASP A 29 25.64 13.32 -2.14
C ASP A 29 24.17 12.89 -2.25
N PHE A 30 23.42 13.65 -3.05
CA PHE A 30 22.43 13.03 -3.89
C PHE A 30 23.27 12.09 -4.77
N THR A 31 23.65 10.95 -4.24
CA THR A 31 23.78 9.78 -5.09
C THR A 31 22.46 9.84 -5.85
N PRO A 32 22.44 10.26 -7.12
CA PRO A 32 21.24 10.16 -7.92
C PRO A 32 20.89 8.71 -7.68
N TYR A 33 19.68 8.43 -7.21
CA TYR A 33 19.17 7.07 -7.21
C TYR A 33 19.84 6.43 -8.38
N GLN A 34 20.90 5.62 -8.09
CA GLN A 34 21.57 4.98 -9.17
C GLN A 34 20.44 4.23 -9.82
N THR A 35 19.94 4.79 -10.92
CA THR A 35 19.19 4.01 -11.87
C THR A 35 20.16 2.91 -12.17
N LYS A 36 20.10 1.86 -11.38
CA LYS A 36 20.83 0.61 -11.51
C LYS A 36 20.70 0.32 -12.97
N ASP A 37 21.76 0.45 -13.75
CA ASP A 37 21.81 0.46 -15.21
C ASP A 37 20.66 -0.38 -15.73
N GLY A 38 19.68 0.29 -16.39
CA GLY A 38 18.30 -0.10 -16.47
C GLY A 38 18.14 -1.61 -16.47
N ILE A 39 17.50 -2.18 -15.43
CA ILE A 39 17.31 -3.62 -15.36
C ILE A 39 16.64 -4.02 -16.67
N THR A 40 17.48 -4.41 -17.64
CA THR A 40 17.00 -4.94 -18.91
C THR A 40 16.21 -6.20 -18.54
N ASN A 41 14.98 -6.31 -19.00
CA ASN A 41 14.06 -7.37 -18.60
C ASN A 41 13.46 -7.21 -17.18
N ALA A 42 13.10 -6.01 -16.81
CA ALA A 42 12.43 -5.71 -15.56
C ALA A 42 10.96 -6.12 -15.55
N SER A 43 10.50 -6.54 -14.40
CA SER A 43 9.10 -6.59 -13.98
C SER A 43 8.85 -5.52 -12.92
N ASN A 44 7.60 -5.20 -12.67
CA ASN A 44 7.18 -4.17 -11.73
C ASN A 44 6.42 -4.82 -10.58
N VAL A 45 6.89 -4.66 -9.34
CA VAL A 45 6.29 -5.31 -8.17
C VAL A 45 5.95 -4.30 -7.09
N LYS A 46 4.75 -4.41 -6.54
CA LYS A 46 4.29 -3.69 -5.36
C LYS A 46 4.08 -4.68 -4.23
N PHE A 47 4.65 -4.40 -3.08
CA PHE A 47 4.54 -5.24 -1.89
C PHE A 47 3.53 -4.66 -0.91
N VAL A 48 2.71 -5.53 -0.32
CA VAL A 48 1.72 -5.16 0.69
C VAL A 48 1.88 -6.07 1.91
N HIS A 49 2.07 -5.49 3.08
CA HIS A 49 2.13 -6.25 4.32
C HIS A 49 0.74 -6.44 4.91
N ALA A 50 0.10 -7.58 4.64
CA ALA A 50 -1.21 -7.94 5.14
C ALA A 50 -1.18 -9.10 6.15
N ALA A 51 0.00 -9.62 6.49
CA ALA A 51 0.17 -10.71 7.45
C ALA A 51 0.07 -10.20 8.89
N VAL A 52 -0.59 -10.98 9.72
CA VAL A 52 -0.67 -10.79 11.16
C VAL A 52 0.19 -11.86 11.82
N GLY A 53 0.91 -11.49 12.85
CA GLY A 53 1.76 -12.41 13.60
C GLY A 53 0.99 -13.38 14.48
N PRO A 54 1.69 -14.29 15.16
CA PRO A 54 1.09 -15.21 16.12
C PRO A 54 0.25 -14.44 17.15
N ASN A 55 -0.86 -15.02 17.57
CA ASN A 55 -1.81 -14.41 18.52
C ASN A 55 -2.35 -13.03 18.07
N GLY A 56 -2.37 -12.75 16.77
CA GLY A 56 -2.91 -11.51 16.25
C GLY A 56 -2.01 -10.28 16.44
N THR A 57 -0.72 -10.47 16.73
CA THR A 57 0.21 -9.37 16.96
C THR A 57 0.61 -8.67 15.66
N ASN A 58 0.82 -7.35 15.75
CA ASN A 58 1.45 -6.59 14.66
C ASN A 58 2.96 -6.76 14.72
N PHE A 59 3.58 -6.80 13.57
CA PHE A 59 5.02 -6.80 13.43
C PHE A 59 5.44 -6.01 12.19
N GLN A 60 6.71 -5.68 12.12
CA GLN A 60 7.30 -4.98 10.98
C GLN A 60 8.15 -5.93 10.16
N ILE A 61 8.28 -5.65 8.88
CA ILE A 61 9.00 -6.48 7.92
C ILE A 61 9.84 -5.67 6.96
N ASN A 62 10.86 -6.33 6.41
CA ASN A 62 11.67 -5.85 5.31
C ASN A 62 11.78 -6.94 4.24
N TYR A 63 11.75 -6.53 2.98
CA TYR A 63 11.91 -7.40 1.83
C TYR A 63 13.33 -7.33 1.30
N PHE A 64 13.88 -8.51 0.92
CA PHE A 64 15.23 -8.66 0.38
C PHE A 64 15.21 -9.57 -0.85
N THR A 65 16.06 -9.26 -1.83
CA THR A 65 16.44 -10.17 -2.91
C THR A 65 17.92 -10.50 -2.76
N GLY A 66 18.22 -11.74 -2.38
CA GLY A 66 19.55 -12.06 -1.86
C GLY A 66 19.87 -11.23 -0.62
N GLU A 67 20.99 -10.51 -0.64
CA GLU A 67 21.38 -9.61 0.46
C GLU A 67 20.85 -8.17 0.29
N GLU A 68 20.34 -7.86 -0.89
CA GLU A 68 19.88 -6.51 -1.21
C GLU A 68 18.49 -6.27 -0.62
N LYS A 69 18.38 -5.22 0.19
CA LYS A 69 17.12 -4.76 0.73
C LYS A 69 16.36 -3.97 -0.33
N ILE A 70 15.17 -4.43 -0.67
CA ILE A 70 14.31 -3.82 -1.69
C ILE A 70 13.20 -2.94 -1.11
N SER A 71 12.86 -3.09 0.17
CA SER A 71 11.93 -2.18 0.84
C SER A 71 12.69 -0.99 1.44
N ALA A 72 12.17 0.22 1.25
CA ALA A 72 12.71 1.40 1.91
C ALA A 72 12.57 1.27 3.43
N VAL A 73 13.57 1.69 4.14
CA VAL A 73 13.58 1.65 5.59
C VAL A 73 14.20 2.92 6.14
N GLY A 74 13.40 3.63 6.92
CA GLY A 74 13.92 4.65 7.79
C GLY A 74 14.65 4.05 9.00
N VAL A 75 15.53 4.81 9.59
CA VAL A 75 16.03 4.57 10.95
C VAL A 75 15.32 5.57 11.84
N SER A 76 14.52 5.08 12.78
CA SER A 76 13.91 5.95 13.79
C SER A 76 14.70 5.79 15.09
N THR A 77 15.28 6.89 15.55
CA THR A 77 16.06 6.93 16.82
C THR A 77 17.14 5.84 16.94
N GLY A 78 17.83 5.55 15.82
CA GLY A 78 18.88 4.51 15.77
C GLY A 78 18.36 3.07 15.69
N VAL A 79 17.06 2.85 15.71
CA VAL A 79 16.45 1.53 15.60
C VAL A 79 16.00 1.26 14.17
N PRO A 80 16.41 0.15 13.55
CA PRO A 80 15.89 -0.23 12.24
C PRO A 80 14.37 -0.36 12.29
N VAL A 81 13.68 0.27 11.35
CA VAL A 81 12.24 0.15 11.18
C VAL A 81 11.91 -0.59 9.89
N GLY A 82 10.79 -1.28 9.87
CA GLY A 82 10.27 -1.98 8.71
C GLY A 82 8.91 -1.46 8.29
N MET A 83 8.34 -2.10 7.27
CA MET A 83 6.97 -1.88 6.86
C MET A 83 6.02 -2.41 7.94
N SER A 84 5.16 -1.56 8.45
CA SER A 84 4.12 -1.95 9.41
C SER A 84 2.98 -2.71 8.72
N PHE A 85 2.18 -3.43 9.52
CA PHE A 85 0.95 -4.06 9.04
C PHE A 85 0.07 -3.06 8.28
N GLY A 86 -0.37 -3.47 7.10
CA GLY A 86 -1.17 -2.65 6.21
C GLY A 86 -0.40 -1.66 5.35
N ALA A 87 0.90 -1.52 5.54
CA ALA A 87 1.73 -0.69 4.67
C ALA A 87 1.94 -1.35 3.30
N GLN A 88 2.19 -0.51 2.32
CA GLN A 88 2.58 -0.89 0.96
C GLN A 88 3.91 -0.25 0.58
N TYR A 89 4.65 -0.90 -0.28
CA TYR A 89 5.90 -0.38 -0.84
C TYR A 89 6.04 -0.74 -2.32
N PRO A 90 6.42 0.19 -3.19
CA PRO A 90 6.47 1.64 -2.99
C PRO A 90 5.07 2.27 -2.88
N VAL A 91 5.02 3.51 -2.47
CA VAL A 91 3.78 4.30 -2.37
C VAL A 91 3.81 5.49 -3.33
N PRO A 92 2.66 6.01 -3.77
CA PRO A 92 1.34 5.42 -3.84
C PRO A 92 1.12 4.59 -5.12
N ILE A 93 1.58 5.07 -6.31
CA ILE A 93 1.35 4.43 -7.62
C ILE A 93 2.59 3.74 -8.19
N ASN A 94 3.72 3.85 -7.51
CA ASN A 94 4.99 3.32 -7.97
C ASN A 94 5.10 1.81 -7.76
N TYR A 95 6.05 1.20 -8.47
CA TYR A 95 6.44 -0.19 -8.36
C TYR A 95 7.95 -0.29 -8.20
N VAL A 96 8.42 -1.31 -7.50
CA VAL A 96 9.83 -1.69 -7.50
C VAL A 96 10.14 -2.38 -8.82
N LEU A 97 11.23 -1.99 -9.45
CA LEU A 97 11.78 -2.72 -10.59
C LEU A 97 12.55 -3.93 -10.08
N MET A 98 12.14 -5.11 -10.51
CA MET A 98 12.80 -6.38 -10.24
C MET A 98 13.14 -7.07 -11.56
N LYS A 99 14.19 -7.85 -11.58
CA LYS A 99 14.49 -8.71 -12.75
C LYS A 99 13.35 -9.70 -12.93
N GLY A 100 12.82 -9.83 -14.16
CA GLY A 100 11.82 -10.84 -14.49
C GLY A 100 12.35 -12.27 -14.37
N GLY A 101 11.44 -13.21 -14.26
CA GLY A 101 11.72 -14.61 -13.99
C GLY A 101 11.58 -14.96 -12.51
N THR A 102 12.18 -16.06 -12.10
CA THR A 102 12.22 -16.50 -10.71
C THR A 102 13.35 -15.80 -9.97
N GLN A 103 13.02 -15.05 -8.92
CA GLN A 103 13.99 -14.34 -8.08
C GLN A 103 13.85 -14.79 -6.62
N PRO A 104 14.96 -14.97 -5.88
CA PRO A 104 14.89 -15.24 -4.46
C PRO A 104 14.25 -14.03 -3.75
N LEU A 105 13.38 -14.32 -2.80
CA LEU A 105 12.75 -13.31 -1.96
C LEU A 105 12.75 -13.77 -0.51
N THR A 106 13.41 -13.00 0.33
CA THR A 106 13.43 -13.22 1.78
C THR A 106 12.74 -12.07 2.48
N ILE A 107 11.91 -12.37 3.48
CA ILE A 107 11.24 -11.37 4.31
C ILE A 107 11.69 -11.56 5.75
N LYS A 108 12.19 -10.48 6.36
CA LYS A 108 12.76 -10.52 7.72
C LYS A 108 12.14 -9.43 8.58
N THR A 109 12.10 -9.65 9.89
CA THR A 109 11.81 -8.58 10.86
C THR A 109 12.98 -7.58 10.91
N PRO A 110 12.73 -6.32 11.27
CA PRO A 110 13.80 -5.32 11.41
C PRO A 110 14.64 -5.50 12.70
N ALA A 111 14.28 -6.45 13.57
CA ALA A 111 14.99 -6.71 14.81
C ALA A 111 16.47 -7.08 14.59
N ASN A 112 17.29 -6.94 15.62
CA ASN A 112 18.66 -7.40 15.61
C ASN A 112 18.88 -8.40 16.79
N PRO A 113 19.07 -9.71 16.53
CA PRO A 113 19.13 -10.31 15.20
C PRO A 113 17.77 -10.34 14.48
N ALA A 114 17.79 -10.21 13.17
CA ALA A 114 16.59 -10.27 12.33
C ALA A 114 16.08 -11.72 12.27
N THR A 115 14.75 -11.88 12.35
CA THR A 115 14.09 -13.17 12.17
C THR A 115 13.56 -13.28 10.76
N THR A 116 13.94 -14.34 10.04
CA THR A 116 13.35 -14.67 8.73
C THR A 116 11.96 -15.25 8.95
N ILE A 117 10.97 -14.64 8.32
CA ILE A 117 9.55 -15.07 8.39
C ILE A 117 9.07 -15.71 7.08
N TYR A 118 9.73 -15.39 6.00
CA TYR A 118 9.49 -16.01 4.70
C TYR A 118 10.83 -16.14 3.96
N ASP A 119 11.05 -17.30 3.38
CA ASP A 119 12.20 -17.57 2.50
C ASP A 119 11.71 -18.41 1.32
N GLY A 120 11.81 -17.85 0.12
CA GLY A 120 11.26 -18.50 -1.06
C GLY A 120 11.57 -17.70 -2.33
N ASN A 121 10.69 -17.82 -3.30
CA ASN A 121 10.85 -17.15 -4.58
C ASN A 121 9.64 -16.28 -4.91
N ILE A 122 9.89 -15.24 -5.70
CA ILE A 122 8.86 -14.49 -6.43
C ILE A 122 9.06 -14.75 -7.92
N VAL A 123 7.98 -15.01 -8.63
CA VAL A 123 8.00 -15.31 -10.08
C VAL A 123 7.28 -14.19 -10.81
N THR A 124 7.95 -13.54 -11.74
CA THR A 124 7.41 -12.40 -12.48
C THR A 124 7.80 -12.47 -13.96
N GLU A 125 6.99 -11.90 -14.82
CA GLU A 125 7.26 -11.78 -16.25
C GLU A 125 7.77 -10.36 -16.58
N VAL A 126 8.66 -10.29 -17.57
CA VAL A 126 9.21 -9.03 -18.05
C VAL A 126 8.09 -8.10 -18.54
N GLY A 127 8.14 -6.83 -18.13
CA GLY A 127 7.19 -5.80 -18.54
C GLY A 127 5.83 -5.87 -17.84
N LYS A 128 5.58 -6.90 -17.00
CA LYS A 128 4.33 -7.04 -16.26
C LYS A 128 4.37 -6.32 -14.91
N TYR A 129 3.20 -6.06 -14.37
CA TYR A 129 2.97 -5.40 -13.09
C TYR A 129 2.32 -6.38 -12.13
N TYR A 130 2.77 -6.37 -10.88
CA TYR A 130 2.29 -7.29 -9.85
C TYR A 130 2.06 -6.57 -8.53
N THR A 131 0.98 -6.94 -7.84
CA THR A 131 0.81 -6.63 -6.42
C THR A 131 0.96 -7.93 -5.63
N SER A 132 1.93 -7.97 -4.71
CA SER A 132 2.25 -9.13 -3.88
C SER A 132 1.92 -8.86 -2.42
N PHE A 133 0.96 -9.59 -1.89
CA PHE A 133 0.54 -9.52 -0.48
C PHE A 133 1.31 -10.56 0.33
N LEU A 134 2.00 -10.13 1.39
CA LEU A 134 2.39 -11.06 2.44
C LEU A 134 1.16 -11.36 3.30
N VAL A 135 0.80 -12.62 3.42
CA VAL A 135 -0.31 -13.10 4.24
C VAL A 135 0.16 -14.22 5.17
N ALA A 136 -0.60 -14.46 6.25
CA ALA A 136 -0.31 -15.52 7.20
C ALA A 136 -1.48 -16.51 7.28
N THR A 137 -1.21 -17.70 7.81
CA THR A 137 -2.27 -18.63 8.25
C THR A 137 -3.14 -17.96 9.34
N PRO A 138 -4.38 -18.45 9.56
CA PRO A 138 -5.20 -17.98 10.67
C PRO A 138 -4.45 -17.99 11.99
N PRO A 139 -4.69 -17.04 12.91
CA PRO A 139 -4.00 -16.95 14.19
C PRO A 139 -4.15 -18.18 15.10
N SER A 140 -5.16 -19.01 14.85
CA SER A 140 -5.36 -20.29 15.53
C SER A 140 -4.36 -21.37 15.10
N VAL A 141 -3.60 -21.13 14.02
CA VAL A 141 -2.59 -22.07 13.51
C VAL A 141 -1.23 -21.70 14.09
N THR A 142 -0.61 -22.64 14.81
CA THR A 142 0.71 -22.46 15.41
C THR A 142 1.63 -23.62 14.99
N PRO A 143 2.83 -23.33 14.47
CA PRO A 143 3.39 -22.00 14.18
C PRO A 143 2.67 -21.31 13.00
N ALA A 144 2.71 -19.98 12.98
CA ALA A 144 2.20 -19.21 11.85
C ALA A 144 3.03 -19.50 10.59
N VAL A 145 2.35 -19.75 9.48
CA VAL A 145 2.98 -19.95 8.17
C VAL A 145 2.69 -18.73 7.31
N TYR A 146 3.74 -18.14 6.77
CA TYR A 146 3.66 -16.97 5.90
C TYR A 146 3.79 -17.37 4.44
N SER A 147 3.05 -16.68 3.59
CA SER A 147 3.09 -16.92 2.15
C SER A 147 2.82 -15.64 1.36
N LEU A 148 3.24 -15.64 0.10
CA LEU A 148 2.88 -14.59 -0.83
C LEU A 148 1.57 -14.93 -1.53
N TYR A 149 0.72 -13.93 -1.69
CA TYR A 149 -0.39 -13.93 -2.60
C TYR A 149 -0.15 -12.86 -3.65
N GLN A 150 0.22 -13.30 -4.85
CA GLN A 150 0.65 -12.43 -5.94
C GLN A 150 -0.43 -12.34 -7.00
N LEU A 151 -0.69 -11.13 -7.47
CA LEU A 151 -1.68 -10.80 -8.47
C LEU A 151 -1.02 -10.08 -9.63
N ASN A 152 -1.41 -10.39 -10.84
CA ASN A 152 -1.06 -9.59 -12.02
C ASN A 152 -1.93 -8.33 -12.05
N ASP A 153 -1.30 -7.16 -12.23
CA ASP A 153 -1.96 -5.88 -12.34
C ASP A 153 -2.09 -5.51 -13.83
N ASP A 154 -3.24 -5.79 -14.41
CA ASP A 154 -3.54 -5.36 -15.78
C ASP A 154 -3.85 -3.85 -15.80
N LEU A 155 -2.81 -3.05 -15.92
CA LEU A 155 -2.94 -1.59 -15.94
C LEU A 155 -3.42 -1.05 -17.28
N ALA A 156 -3.33 -1.87 -18.35
CA ALA A 156 -3.79 -1.49 -19.69
C ALA A 156 -5.31 -1.37 -19.75
N VAL A 157 -6.03 -1.97 -18.80
CA VAL A 157 -7.49 -1.85 -18.71
C VAL A 157 -7.97 -0.39 -18.71
N ALA A 158 -7.21 0.51 -18.08
CA ALA A 158 -7.54 1.93 -18.02
C ALA A 158 -7.41 2.66 -19.36
N ASP A 159 -6.73 2.07 -20.32
CA ASP A 159 -6.55 2.65 -21.65
C ASP A 159 -7.74 2.31 -22.57
N LEU A 160 -8.58 1.34 -22.18
CA LEU A 160 -9.81 0.99 -22.89
C LEU A 160 -10.86 2.10 -22.82
N ASP A 161 -11.03 2.70 -21.66
CA ASP A 161 -11.87 3.86 -21.44
C ASP A 161 -11.31 4.76 -20.33
N PRO A 162 -10.48 5.75 -20.68
CA PRO A 162 -9.85 6.62 -19.69
C PRO A 162 -10.85 7.53 -18.95
N SER A 163 -12.11 7.58 -19.34
CA SER A 163 -13.16 8.30 -18.61
C SER A 163 -13.66 7.53 -17.38
N LYS A 164 -13.35 6.24 -17.27
CA LYS A 164 -13.75 5.37 -16.14
C LYS A 164 -12.65 5.24 -15.11
N ALA A 165 -13.01 4.79 -13.91
CA ALA A 165 -12.11 4.22 -12.94
C ALA A 165 -12.26 2.70 -12.93
N TYR A 166 -11.19 2.00 -12.59
CA TYR A 166 -11.16 0.54 -12.61
C TYR A 166 -10.84 -0.01 -11.25
N ILE A 167 -11.61 -0.98 -10.78
CA ILE A 167 -11.43 -1.60 -9.47
C ILE A 167 -11.44 -3.12 -9.57
N ARG A 168 -10.71 -3.77 -8.67
CA ARG A 168 -10.90 -5.18 -8.31
C ARG A 168 -10.96 -5.31 -6.78
N PHE A 169 -11.55 -6.39 -6.29
CA PHE A 169 -11.65 -6.66 -4.87
C PHE A 169 -10.97 -7.98 -4.51
N ILE A 170 -10.16 -7.92 -3.43
CA ILE A 170 -9.35 -9.04 -2.93
C ILE A 170 -9.62 -9.23 -1.44
N ASN A 171 -9.72 -10.50 -1.01
CA ASN A 171 -9.82 -10.85 0.40
C ASN A 171 -8.51 -11.45 0.91
N VAL A 172 -7.86 -10.77 1.85
CA VAL A 172 -6.64 -11.26 2.53
C VAL A 172 -6.83 -11.46 4.03
N ILE A 173 -8.07 -11.59 4.50
CA ILE A 173 -8.39 -11.97 5.88
C ILE A 173 -8.26 -13.49 6.01
N SER A 174 -7.22 -13.98 6.69
CA SER A 174 -6.88 -15.39 6.74
C SER A 174 -7.89 -16.27 7.48
N ASN A 175 -8.65 -15.71 8.41
CA ASN A 175 -9.72 -16.39 9.12
C ASN A 175 -11.13 -15.97 8.66
N SER A 176 -11.25 -15.57 7.40
CA SER A 176 -12.54 -15.22 6.80
C SER A 176 -13.48 -16.42 6.75
N ALA A 177 -14.79 -16.13 6.65
CA ALA A 177 -15.81 -17.16 6.46
C ALA A 177 -15.51 -17.98 5.19
N ALA A 178 -15.77 -19.29 5.24
CA ALA A 178 -15.55 -20.19 4.10
C ALA A 178 -16.36 -19.78 2.86
N ALA A 179 -17.55 -19.20 3.05
CA ALA A 179 -18.39 -18.67 1.98
C ALA A 179 -17.80 -17.39 1.35
N GLY A 180 -16.77 -16.81 1.95
CA GLY A 180 -16.17 -15.56 1.51
C GLY A 180 -16.95 -14.33 1.97
N TYR A 181 -16.62 -13.21 1.31
CA TYR A 181 -17.25 -11.93 1.54
C TYR A 181 -17.83 -11.33 0.28
N ASP A 182 -18.86 -10.51 0.44
CA ASP A 182 -19.37 -9.61 -0.58
C ASP A 182 -18.82 -8.20 -0.30
N LEU A 183 -18.29 -7.52 -1.31
CA LEU A 183 -17.98 -6.10 -1.24
C LEU A 183 -19.10 -5.32 -1.89
N GLY A 184 -19.82 -4.53 -1.09
CA GLY A 184 -20.78 -3.54 -1.59
C GLY A 184 -20.10 -2.18 -1.82
N LEU A 185 -20.29 -1.63 -3.01
CA LEU A 185 -19.97 -0.24 -3.31
C LEU A 185 -21.25 0.58 -3.20
N LEU A 186 -21.31 1.41 -2.17
CA LEU A 186 -22.46 2.26 -1.90
C LEU A 186 -22.13 3.69 -2.32
N LYS A 187 -22.89 4.24 -3.24
CA LYS A 187 -22.76 5.65 -3.63
C LYS A 187 -23.62 6.52 -2.72
N GLU A 188 -23.06 7.60 -2.22
CA GLU A 188 -23.82 8.58 -1.47
C GLU A 188 -24.81 9.31 -2.38
N THR A 189 -26.07 9.34 -1.96
CA THR A 189 -27.19 9.96 -2.72
C THR A 189 -27.76 11.18 -2.01
N SER A 190 -27.37 11.42 -0.76
CA SER A 190 -27.79 12.59 -0.01
C SER A 190 -27.16 13.89 -0.55
N ILE A 191 -27.79 15.02 -0.25
CA ILE A 191 -27.18 16.33 -0.50
C ILE A 191 -25.99 16.51 0.40
N ALA A 192 -24.96 17.22 -0.05
CA ALA A 192 -23.78 17.51 0.77
C ALA A 192 -24.18 18.16 2.12
N GLY A 193 -23.70 17.56 3.22
CA GLY A 193 -24.03 18.01 4.58
C GLY A 193 -25.33 17.45 5.16
N ALA A 194 -26.07 16.59 4.45
CA ALA A 194 -27.25 15.95 4.98
C ALA A 194 -26.93 14.99 6.16
N THR A 195 -27.80 14.99 7.15
CA THR A 195 -27.76 14.04 8.25
C THR A 195 -29.14 13.46 8.47
N PRO A 196 -29.34 12.14 8.37
CA PRO A 196 -28.32 11.10 8.04
C PRO A 196 -27.89 11.09 6.59
N VAL A 197 -26.69 10.58 6.32
CA VAL A 197 -26.21 10.30 4.97
C VAL A 197 -26.98 9.12 4.40
N THR A 198 -27.52 9.29 3.18
CA THR A 198 -28.18 8.19 2.45
C THR A 198 -27.25 7.66 1.36
N THR A 199 -27.25 6.34 1.19
CA THR A 199 -26.44 5.67 0.19
C THR A 199 -27.28 4.70 -0.62
N LYS A 200 -26.86 4.45 -1.87
CA LYS A 200 -27.42 3.42 -2.74
C LYS A 200 -26.30 2.48 -3.16
N GLU A 201 -26.53 1.17 -3.02
CA GLU A 201 -25.59 0.18 -3.54
C GLU A 201 -25.62 0.19 -5.07
N VAL A 202 -24.48 0.37 -5.71
CA VAL A 202 -24.32 0.48 -7.15
C VAL A 202 -23.60 -0.72 -7.77
N TYR A 203 -22.86 -1.47 -6.95
CA TYR A 203 -22.17 -2.67 -7.36
C TYR A 203 -21.90 -3.58 -6.15
N THR A 204 -21.82 -4.91 -6.40
CA THR A 204 -21.40 -5.88 -5.39
C THR A 204 -20.50 -6.93 -6.02
N TYR A 205 -19.26 -7.05 -5.50
CA TYR A 205 -18.46 -8.26 -5.68
C TYR A 205 -18.99 -9.34 -4.74
N ARG A 206 -19.09 -10.58 -5.23
CA ARG A 206 -19.71 -11.67 -4.45
C ARG A 206 -18.76 -12.82 -4.19
N ASN A 207 -18.95 -13.44 -3.03
CA ASN A 207 -18.31 -14.71 -2.66
C ASN A 207 -16.77 -14.70 -2.74
N VAL A 208 -16.14 -13.60 -2.36
CA VAL A 208 -14.68 -13.45 -2.41
C VAL A 208 -14.06 -14.15 -1.21
N THR A 209 -13.50 -15.33 -1.42
CA THR A 209 -12.84 -16.16 -0.40
C THR A 209 -11.43 -15.68 -0.09
N PHE A 210 -10.80 -16.21 0.97
CA PHE A 210 -9.41 -15.90 1.30
C PHE A 210 -8.46 -16.25 0.14
N LYS A 211 -7.56 -15.33 -0.21
CA LYS A 211 -6.72 -15.38 -1.42
C LYS A 211 -7.54 -15.53 -2.69
N GLY A 212 -8.77 -15.08 -2.64
CA GLY A 212 -9.68 -15.04 -3.76
C GLY A 212 -10.01 -13.60 -4.12
N GLY A 213 -10.60 -13.49 -5.26
CA GLY A 213 -11.03 -12.24 -5.84
C GLY A 213 -11.23 -12.44 -7.33
N ASP A 214 -11.91 -11.52 -7.95
CA ASP A 214 -11.87 -11.45 -9.39
C ASP A 214 -10.55 -10.74 -9.74
N GLU A 215 -9.63 -11.43 -10.41
CA GLU A 215 -8.39 -10.83 -10.91
C GLU A 215 -8.69 -9.75 -11.95
N LYS A 216 -9.91 -9.75 -12.50
CA LYS A 216 -10.35 -8.78 -13.49
C LYS A 216 -10.79 -7.49 -12.82
N TYR A 217 -10.36 -6.41 -13.42
CA TYR A 217 -10.86 -5.09 -13.08
C TYR A 217 -12.22 -4.84 -13.71
N ILE A 218 -13.11 -4.23 -12.96
CA ILE A 218 -14.38 -3.70 -13.49
C ILE A 218 -14.31 -2.19 -13.59
N ALA A 219 -14.98 -1.65 -14.61
CA ALA A 219 -15.14 -0.22 -14.78
C ALA A 219 -16.25 0.30 -13.86
N ILE A 220 -15.97 1.41 -13.17
CA ILE A 220 -16.95 2.14 -12.37
C ILE A 220 -16.95 3.61 -12.76
N GLU A 221 -18.03 4.31 -12.41
CA GLU A 221 -18.09 5.76 -12.61
C GLU A 221 -17.09 6.46 -11.69
N PRO A 222 -16.20 7.30 -12.21
CA PRO A 222 -15.33 8.10 -11.37
C PRO A 222 -16.14 9.17 -10.64
N GLN A 223 -15.60 9.67 -9.56
CA GLN A 223 -16.18 10.78 -8.83
C GLN A 223 -15.66 12.10 -9.40
N ASP A 224 -16.54 13.09 -9.54
CA ASP A 224 -16.15 14.45 -9.91
C ASP A 224 -15.08 14.95 -8.90
N PRO A 225 -13.95 15.50 -9.36
CA PRO A 225 -12.93 16.08 -8.49
C PRO A 225 -13.44 17.14 -7.51
N LYS A 226 -14.55 17.80 -7.83
CA LYS A 226 -15.19 18.82 -6.98
C LYS A 226 -16.20 18.23 -6.00
N ASP A 227 -16.63 16.98 -6.22
CA ASP A 227 -17.54 16.29 -5.33
C ASP A 227 -16.71 15.43 -4.35
N THR A 228 -16.75 15.79 -3.08
CA THR A 228 -16.04 15.05 -2.00
C THR A 228 -16.81 13.82 -1.55
N ARG A 229 -18.04 13.63 -2.01
CA ARG A 229 -18.83 12.44 -1.75
C ARG A 229 -18.30 11.32 -2.62
N GLY A 230 -17.99 10.19 -2.08
CA GLY A 230 -17.44 9.05 -2.82
C GLY A 230 -18.29 7.79 -2.66
N TYR A 231 -17.64 6.67 -2.85
CA TYR A 231 -18.23 5.38 -2.57
C TYR A 231 -17.89 4.96 -1.15
N GLN A 232 -18.88 4.48 -0.41
CA GLN A 232 -18.68 3.75 0.82
C GLN A 232 -18.37 2.30 0.47
N LEU A 233 -17.29 1.76 1.05
CA LEU A 233 -16.90 0.37 0.89
C LEU A 233 -17.42 -0.43 2.09
N GLN A 234 -18.20 -1.48 1.83
CA GLN A 234 -18.70 -2.39 2.88
C GLN A 234 -18.37 -3.83 2.52
N VAL A 235 -17.74 -4.55 3.44
CA VAL A 235 -17.46 -5.97 3.31
C VAL A 235 -18.41 -6.72 4.23
N ARG A 236 -19.18 -7.64 3.66
CA ARG A 236 -20.24 -8.39 4.33
C ARG A 236 -19.99 -9.88 4.16
N VAL A 237 -20.45 -10.68 5.10
CA VAL A 237 -20.50 -12.13 4.89
C VAL A 237 -21.32 -12.40 3.64
N ALA A 238 -20.86 -13.33 2.80
CA ALA A 238 -21.47 -13.62 1.50
C ALA A 238 -22.98 -13.89 1.63
N GLY A 239 -23.78 -13.22 0.79
CA GLY A 239 -25.22 -13.29 0.79
C GLY A 239 -25.93 -12.49 1.88
N SER A 240 -25.20 -11.79 2.76
CA SER A 240 -25.79 -10.95 3.80
C SER A 240 -26.16 -9.57 3.25
N PRO A 241 -27.28 -8.99 3.72
CA PRO A 241 -27.66 -7.63 3.35
C PRO A 241 -26.71 -6.60 3.99
N THR A 242 -26.79 -5.34 3.55
CA THR A 242 -26.15 -4.20 4.19
C THR A 242 -26.55 -4.05 5.65
N ASN A 243 -25.66 -3.53 6.49
CA ASN A 243 -25.94 -3.16 7.88
C ASN A 243 -26.28 -4.32 8.83
N VAL A 244 -25.76 -5.52 8.57
CA VAL A 244 -25.85 -6.62 9.54
C VAL A 244 -24.63 -6.62 10.48
N PRO A 245 -24.74 -7.22 11.69
CA PRO A 245 -23.60 -7.43 12.57
C PRO A 245 -22.45 -8.16 11.85
N GLY A 246 -21.21 -7.71 12.05
CA GLY A 246 -20.04 -8.26 11.36
C GLY A 246 -19.72 -7.64 10.01
N THR A 247 -20.53 -6.69 9.52
CA THR A 247 -20.18 -5.88 8.35
C THR A 247 -18.94 -5.05 8.64
N ILE A 248 -17.95 -5.13 7.74
CA ILE A 248 -16.71 -4.39 7.83
C ILE A 248 -16.85 -3.16 6.95
N THR A 249 -16.79 -1.99 7.56
CA THR A 249 -16.76 -0.73 6.82
C THR A 249 -15.34 -0.26 6.58
N GLY A 250 -15.14 0.57 5.57
CA GLY A 250 -13.82 1.10 5.23
C GLY A 250 -13.20 1.86 6.37
N THR A 251 -12.03 1.43 6.83
CA THR A 251 -11.34 2.00 7.99
C THR A 251 -10.12 2.84 7.66
N THR A 252 -9.58 2.77 6.45
CA THR A 252 -8.65 3.83 5.99
C THR A 252 -9.32 5.18 6.03
N ILE A 253 -10.56 5.10 6.21
CA ILE A 253 -11.56 6.07 6.32
C ILE A 253 -12.13 5.93 7.74
N ALA A 254 -11.24 5.65 8.70
CA ALA A 254 -11.61 5.58 10.11
C ALA A 254 -12.34 6.87 10.51
N ASN A 255 -13.42 6.72 11.20
CA ASN A 255 -14.32 7.79 11.70
C ASN A 255 -15.44 8.22 10.75
N LEU A 256 -15.91 7.34 9.89
CA LEU A 256 -17.14 7.56 9.12
C LEU A 256 -18.37 7.88 9.98
N ALA A 257 -18.42 7.39 11.19
CA ALA A 257 -19.55 7.68 12.09
C ALA A 257 -19.74 9.17 12.35
N ASN A 258 -18.69 9.99 12.16
CA ASN A 258 -18.70 11.41 12.54
C ASN A 258 -18.24 12.38 11.42
N SER A 259 -17.87 11.90 10.23
CA SER A 259 -17.41 12.77 9.16
C SER A 259 -17.69 12.17 7.78
N PRO A 260 -18.89 12.36 7.27
CA PRO A 260 -19.33 11.70 6.02
C PRO A 260 -18.51 12.08 4.79
N ALA A 261 -17.91 13.24 4.75
CA ALA A 261 -17.24 13.75 3.54
C ALA A 261 -15.77 13.32 3.39
N SER A 262 -15.06 12.96 4.45
CA SER A 262 -13.61 12.66 4.41
C SER A 262 -13.28 11.20 4.23
N ALA A 263 -14.29 10.40 4.10
CA ALA A 263 -14.25 8.98 4.35
C ALA A 263 -14.59 8.12 3.12
N ALA A 264 -14.91 8.70 2.03
CA ALA A 264 -15.34 7.98 0.87
C ALA A 264 -14.16 7.54 -0.03
N PHE A 265 -14.25 6.35 -0.59
CA PHE A 265 -13.41 5.98 -1.72
C PHE A 265 -13.78 6.87 -2.91
N ILE A 266 -12.86 7.71 -3.33
CA ILE A 266 -13.06 8.68 -4.41
C ILE A 266 -12.27 8.23 -5.65
N PRO A 267 -12.84 7.37 -6.49
CA PRO A 267 -12.16 6.90 -7.69
C PRO A 267 -12.02 8.04 -8.70
N ARG A 268 -10.85 8.14 -9.32
CA ARG A 268 -10.56 9.11 -10.37
C ARG A 268 -10.54 8.45 -11.73
N ALA A 269 -10.96 9.19 -12.76
CA ALA A 269 -10.92 8.74 -14.15
C ALA A 269 -9.49 8.33 -14.56
N GLY A 270 -9.36 7.26 -15.33
CA GLY A 270 -8.09 6.70 -15.79
C GLY A 270 -7.27 6.01 -14.72
N ARG A 271 -7.80 5.84 -13.51
CA ARG A 271 -7.08 5.19 -12.40
C ARG A 271 -7.53 3.74 -12.21
N VAL A 272 -6.58 2.93 -11.73
CA VAL A 272 -6.77 1.52 -11.45
C VAL A 272 -6.50 1.29 -9.96
N TYR A 273 -7.42 0.58 -9.30
CA TYR A 273 -7.37 0.37 -7.86
C TYR A 273 -7.56 -1.11 -7.51
N THR A 274 -6.80 -1.57 -6.53
CA THR A 274 -7.08 -2.83 -5.84
C THR A 274 -7.68 -2.52 -4.48
N ILE A 275 -8.95 -2.85 -4.28
CA ILE A 275 -9.63 -2.78 -3.00
C ILE A 275 -9.40 -4.12 -2.30
N TYR A 276 -9.06 -4.11 -1.02
CA TYR A 276 -8.84 -5.36 -0.29
C TYR A 276 -9.28 -5.27 1.16
N CYS A 277 -9.78 -6.38 1.69
CA CYS A 277 -10.03 -6.50 3.11
C CYS A 277 -8.87 -7.23 3.78
N ARG A 278 -8.50 -6.77 4.96
CA ARG A 278 -7.38 -7.25 5.77
C ARG A 278 -7.74 -7.29 7.25
N GLY A 279 -6.89 -7.90 8.06
CA GLY A 279 -7.10 -8.01 9.50
C GLY A 279 -7.54 -9.40 9.92
N ILE A 280 -8.15 -9.49 11.08
CA ILE A 280 -8.61 -10.74 11.68
C ILE A 280 -10.05 -10.59 12.16
N ILE A 281 -10.92 -11.50 11.76
CA ILE A 281 -12.30 -11.56 12.25
C ILE A 281 -12.29 -12.05 13.71
N GLY A 282 -13.05 -11.38 14.55
CA GLY A 282 -13.14 -11.69 15.97
C GLY A 282 -11.89 -11.33 16.75
N GLY A 283 -11.09 -10.40 16.23
CA GLY A 283 -9.76 -10.02 16.68
C GLY A 283 -9.55 -10.22 18.18
N LEU A 284 -8.36 -10.68 18.54
CA LEU A 284 -7.99 -10.82 19.95
C LEU A 284 -8.19 -9.47 20.65
N PRO A 285 -8.77 -9.45 21.84
CA PRO A 285 -9.25 -8.22 22.50
C PRO A 285 -8.20 -7.11 22.69
N THR A 286 -6.93 -7.44 22.52
CA THR A 286 -5.80 -6.52 22.71
C THR A 286 -5.27 -5.89 21.43
N ALA A 287 -5.74 -6.32 20.26
CA ALA A 287 -5.17 -5.90 18.97
C ALA A 287 -6.16 -5.04 18.16
N THR A 288 -6.48 -3.85 18.65
CA THR A 288 -7.33 -2.89 17.93
C THR A 288 -6.79 -2.52 16.55
N THR A 289 -5.49 -2.70 16.32
CA THR A 289 -4.80 -2.39 15.07
C THR A 289 -4.96 -3.44 13.98
N ASN A 290 -5.40 -4.66 14.34
CA ASN A 290 -5.63 -5.77 13.41
C ASN A 290 -7.11 -6.07 13.17
N ALA A 291 -8.00 -5.21 13.64
CA ALA A 291 -9.42 -5.35 13.36
C ALA A 291 -9.68 -5.47 11.86
N PRO A 292 -10.71 -6.21 11.46
CA PRO A 292 -11.08 -6.32 10.07
C PRO A 292 -11.31 -4.95 9.46
N SER A 293 -10.73 -4.73 8.30
CA SER A 293 -10.86 -3.44 7.61
C SER A 293 -10.84 -3.63 6.10
N VAL A 294 -11.47 -2.70 5.38
CA VAL A 294 -11.37 -2.59 3.93
C VAL A 294 -10.61 -1.33 3.57
N THR A 295 -9.68 -1.46 2.65
CA THR A 295 -8.84 -0.36 2.17
C THR A 295 -8.56 -0.53 0.68
N PHE A 296 -7.80 0.38 0.09
CA PHE A 296 -7.42 0.27 -1.30
C PHE A 296 -5.98 0.73 -1.53
N ILE A 297 -5.41 0.27 -2.63
CA ILE A 297 -4.17 0.77 -3.20
C ILE A 297 -4.44 1.29 -4.61
N THR A 298 -3.71 2.31 -5.01
CA THR A 298 -3.74 2.82 -6.38
C THR A 298 -2.65 2.10 -7.17
N ASN A 299 -3.05 1.44 -8.26
CA ASN A 299 -2.15 0.70 -9.14
C ASN A 299 -1.66 1.57 -10.32
N LYS A 300 -2.53 2.45 -10.84
CA LYS A 300 -2.22 3.40 -11.93
C LYS A 300 -2.83 4.75 -11.65
#